data_e8f98bd7ef84a05ff8d16453a7b17a49
#
_entry.id   e8f98bd7ef84a05ff8d16453a7b17a49
#
_cell.length_a   1.000
_cell.length_b   1.000
_cell.length_c   1.000
_cell.angle_alpha   90.00
_cell.angle_beta   90.00
_cell.angle_gamma   90.00
#
_symmetry.space_group_name_H-M   'P 1'
#
loop_
_entity.id
_entity.type
_entity.pdbx_description
1 polymer ?
#
loop_
_entity_poly.entity_id
_entity_poly.type
_entity_poly.pdbx_seq_one_letter_code
_entity_poly.pdbx_strand_id
1 'polypeptide(L)'
;MTPEADARLPRAFTTPGSASFVEFLAAHDPGLLPAGRVLPAGDAPAAPHGTTIVAVTYEGGVVMAGDRRATAGAMIASREIEKVFPADEYSAVGIAGSAGLALELVRLYQLELEHYEKIEGSLLSLDGKANRLSTMIRSNLGLAMQGLAVVPLFAGYDLDRGAGRIFSYDVTGGRYEEHDHHSVGSGSVFARGALKKLWRPGLDAAGAVHVAVEALYDAADDDSATGGPDPVRRIWPVVATVDAAGYQRVGDDELAALAGEIVAERTAANDARASVRRPGAARTSATNASDEPRPAPHDPDADRARGTDRADAEGDPA
;
A
#
# COMPACT_ATOMS: atom_id res chain seq x y z
N MET A 1 8.75 1.56 56.36
CA MET A 1 10.03 1.75 55.71
C MET A 1 9.80 1.55 54.22
N THR A 2 9.61 2.62 53.48
CA THR A 2 9.61 2.63 52.02
C THR A 2 11.04 2.38 51.56
N PRO A 3 11.32 1.43 50.66
CA PRO A 3 12.66 1.30 50.11
C PRO A 3 12.97 2.58 49.31
N GLU A 4 14.00 3.32 49.73
CA GLU A 4 14.59 4.35 48.89
C GLU A 4 14.99 3.67 47.58
N ALA A 5 14.28 4.01 46.50
CA ALA A 5 14.66 3.63 45.15
C ALA A 5 16.06 4.22 44.91
N ASP A 6 17.06 3.35 44.78
CA ASP A 6 18.42 3.76 44.42
C ASP A 6 18.34 4.58 43.13
N ALA A 7 18.55 5.88 43.24
CA ALA A 7 18.43 6.86 42.17
C ALA A 7 19.54 6.71 41.09
N ARG A 8 20.30 5.59 41.13
CA ARG A 8 21.33 5.30 40.15
C ARG A 8 20.70 4.59 38.94
N LEU A 9 21.04 5.10 37.77
CA LEU A 9 20.70 4.40 36.53
C LEU A 9 21.23 2.97 36.56
N PRO A 10 20.46 1.99 36.09
CA PRO A 10 20.95 0.62 35.94
C PRO A 10 22.24 0.57 35.13
N ARG A 11 23.11 -0.41 35.42
CA ARG A 11 24.41 -0.58 34.76
C ARG A 11 24.32 -0.59 33.23
N ALA A 12 23.22 -1.07 32.67
CA ALA A 12 22.99 -1.07 31.24
C ALA A 12 23.05 0.34 30.61
N PHE A 13 22.67 1.38 31.37
CA PHE A 13 22.70 2.78 30.91
C PHE A 13 24.04 3.48 31.16
N THR A 14 24.93 2.85 31.92
CA THR A 14 26.23 3.44 32.34
C THR A 14 27.43 2.69 31.78
N THR A 15 27.21 1.55 31.11
CA THR A 15 28.26 0.78 30.42
C THR A 15 28.37 1.25 28.98
N PRO A 16 29.57 1.52 28.44
CA PRO A 16 29.77 1.79 27.02
C PRO A 16 29.14 0.63 26.23
N GLY A 17 28.12 0.94 25.47
CA GLY A 17 27.32 -0.03 24.74
C GLY A 17 27.53 0.07 23.23
N SER A 18 26.78 -0.75 22.52
CA SER A 18 26.65 -0.68 21.07
C SER A 18 25.95 0.62 20.67
N ALA A 19 26.30 1.18 19.51
CA ALA A 19 25.55 2.27 18.88
C ALA A 19 24.16 1.81 18.38
N SER A 20 23.76 0.58 18.68
CA SER A 20 22.47 -0.02 18.38
C SER A 20 21.55 0.01 19.58
N PHE A 21 20.42 0.69 19.44
CA PHE A 21 19.35 0.67 20.45
C PHE A 21 18.68 -0.69 20.57
N VAL A 22 18.52 -1.40 19.45
CA VAL A 22 17.95 -2.76 19.43
C VAL A 22 18.85 -3.75 20.17
N GLU A 23 20.18 -3.68 20.01
CA GLU A 23 21.12 -4.52 20.77
C GLU A 23 21.11 -4.19 22.26
N PHE A 24 21.01 -2.88 22.58
CA PHE A 24 20.85 -2.44 23.98
C PHE A 24 19.58 -3.06 24.60
N LEU A 25 18.43 -2.98 23.92
CA LEU A 25 17.18 -3.56 24.41
C LEU A 25 17.27 -5.09 24.53
N ALA A 26 17.90 -5.77 23.56
CA ALA A 26 18.08 -7.22 23.60
C ALA A 26 18.91 -7.68 24.80
N ALA A 27 19.90 -6.88 25.22
CA ALA A 27 20.73 -7.14 26.37
C ALA A 27 20.08 -6.75 27.71
N HIS A 28 19.23 -5.72 27.70
CA HIS A 28 18.60 -5.17 28.91
C HIS A 28 17.30 -5.88 29.28
N ASP A 29 16.37 -5.94 28.32
CA ASP A 29 15.07 -6.61 28.44
C ASP A 29 14.57 -7.06 27.06
N PRO A 30 14.86 -8.30 26.66
CA PRO A 30 14.41 -8.85 25.36
C PRO A 30 12.89 -8.82 25.16
N GLY A 31 12.10 -8.80 26.26
CA GLY A 31 10.64 -8.75 26.22
C GLY A 31 10.09 -7.42 25.66
N LEU A 32 10.90 -6.36 25.65
CA LEU A 32 10.56 -5.09 25.04
C LEU A 32 10.65 -5.13 23.50
N LEU A 33 11.34 -6.11 22.94
CA LEU A 33 11.40 -6.30 21.49
C LEU A 33 10.20 -7.11 20.99
N PRO A 34 9.64 -6.81 19.82
CA PRO A 34 8.55 -7.58 19.22
C PRO A 34 8.86 -9.08 19.13
N ALA A 35 10.09 -9.44 18.74
CA ALA A 35 10.56 -10.81 18.63
C ALA A 35 10.68 -11.56 19.98
N GLY A 36 10.79 -10.85 21.10
CA GLY A 36 10.85 -11.43 22.44
C GLY A 36 9.49 -11.81 23.03
N ARG A 37 8.40 -11.50 22.35
CA ARG A 37 7.04 -11.77 22.83
C ARG A 37 6.59 -13.19 22.49
N VAL A 38 6.08 -13.90 23.49
CA VAL A 38 5.42 -15.18 23.29
C VAL A 38 3.95 -14.91 22.98
N LEU A 39 3.53 -15.21 21.75
CA LEU A 39 2.12 -15.13 21.36
C LEU A 39 1.37 -16.35 21.93
N PRO A 40 0.12 -16.19 22.41
CA PRO A 40 -0.72 -17.31 22.80
C PRO A 40 -0.87 -18.30 21.64
N ALA A 41 -0.84 -19.59 21.92
CA ALA A 41 -1.15 -20.62 20.94
C ALA A 41 -2.66 -20.50 20.58
N GLY A 42 -2.97 -20.29 19.33
CA GLY A 42 -4.33 -20.13 18.80
C GLY A 42 -4.31 -19.48 17.43
N ASP A 43 -5.48 -19.41 16.79
CA ASP A 43 -5.62 -18.67 15.55
C ASP A 43 -5.30 -17.20 15.80
N ALA A 44 -4.31 -16.67 15.10
CA ALA A 44 -3.99 -15.26 15.17
C ALA A 44 -5.26 -14.48 14.76
N PRO A 45 -5.71 -13.49 15.59
CA PRO A 45 -6.84 -12.66 15.18
C PRO A 45 -6.52 -12.06 13.82
N ALA A 46 -7.53 -12.00 12.93
CA ALA A 46 -7.36 -11.39 11.61
C ALA A 46 -6.86 -9.94 11.82
N ALA A 47 -5.55 -9.77 11.76
CA ALA A 47 -4.95 -8.44 11.84
C ALA A 47 -5.39 -7.65 10.60
N PRO A 48 -5.72 -6.34 10.74
CA PRO A 48 -6.02 -5.53 9.58
C PRO A 48 -4.87 -5.58 8.58
N HIS A 49 -5.19 -6.00 7.36
CA HIS A 49 -4.28 -6.04 6.23
C HIS A 49 -4.86 -5.18 5.11
N GLY A 50 -4.12 -4.99 4.08
CA GLY A 50 -4.49 -4.17 2.94
C GLY A 50 -3.64 -2.91 2.95
N THR A 51 -2.85 -2.79 1.92
CA THR A 51 -1.87 -1.71 1.80
C THR A 51 -1.36 -1.66 0.39
N THR A 52 -1.16 -0.46 -0.12
CA THR A 52 -0.30 -0.25 -1.28
C THR A 52 0.62 0.92 -1.00
N ILE A 53 1.90 0.67 -1.07
CA ILE A 53 2.97 1.68 -0.98
C ILE A 53 3.67 1.71 -2.31
N VAL A 54 3.98 2.90 -2.80
CA VAL A 54 4.80 3.13 -3.98
C VAL A 54 5.96 4.04 -3.63
N ALA A 55 7.09 3.85 -4.30
CA ALA A 55 8.20 4.78 -4.29
C ALA A 55 8.66 5.03 -5.73
N VAL A 56 9.05 6.28 -6.02
CA VAL A 56 9.41 6.75 -7.36
C VAL A 56 10.60 7.69 -7.26
N THR A 57 11.68 7.40 -7.98
CA THR A 57 12.83 8.32 -8.07
C THR A 57 12.53 9.45 -9.04
N TYR A 58 13.08 10.62 -8.73
CA TYR A 58 13.09 11.80 -9.61
C TYR A 58 14.47 12.45 -9.61
N GLU A 59 14.68 13.42 -10.48
CA GLU A 59 15.95 14.15 -10.53
C GLU A 59 16.16 14.93 -9.23
N GLY A 60 17.10 14.44 -8.40
CA GLY A 60 17.45 15.05 -7.11
C GLY A 60 16.73 14.46 -5.89
N GLY A 61 15.94 13.38 -6.02
CA GLY A 61 15.28 12.81 -4.85
C GLY A 61 14.43 11.57 -5.10
N VAL A 62 13.57 11.27 -4.14
CA VAL A 62 12.61 10.17 -4.19
C VAL A 62 11.27 10.57 -3.57
N VAL A 63 10.17 10.12 -4.15
CA VAL A 63 8.82 10.20 -3.59
C VAL A 63 8.46 8.86 -2.98
N MET A 64 7.80 8.86 -1.82
CA MET A 64 7.12 7.70 -1.28
C MET A 64 5.66 8.05 -1.02
N ALA A 65 4.75 7.20 -1.47
CA ALA A 65 3.32 7.40 -1.27
C ALA A 65 2.63 6.12 -0.81
N GLY A 66 1.57 6.25 -0.02
CA GLY A 66 0.80 5.12 0.49
C GLY A 66 -0.68 5.45 0.62
N ASP A 67 -1.53 4.46 0.34
CA ASP A 67 -2.96 4.57 0.57
C ASP A 67 -3.28 4.56 2.08
N ARG A 68 -4.55 4.84 2.44
CA ARG A 68 -4.96 4.98 3.85
C ARG A 68 -6.01 3.96 4.30
N ARG A 69 -6.31 2.95 3.48
CA ARG A 69 -7.29 1.91 3.83
C ARG A 69 -6.63 0.74 4.56
N ALA A 70 -7.26 0.28 5.63
CA ALA A 70 -6.98 -1.01 6.25
C ALA A 70 -8.24 -1.86 6.20
N THR A 71 -8.11 -3.15 5.86
CA THR A 71 -9.20 -4.12 5.78
C THR A 71 -9.05 -5.24 6.80
N ALA A 72 -10.16 -5.76 7.27
CA ALA A 72 -10.24 -6.98 8.07
C ALA A 72 -11.19 -7.94 7.35
N GLY A 73 -10.62 -8.91 6.64
CA GLY A 73 -11.37 -9.72 5.68
C GLY A 73 -12.02 -8.85 4.60
N ALA A 74 -13.33 -8.98 4.41
CA ALA A 74 -14.11 -8.22 3.43
C ALA A 74 -14.51 -6.81 3.91
N MET A 75 -14.25 -6.45 5.16
CA MET A 75 -14.67 -5.16 5.73
C MET A 75 -13.52 -4.15 5.75
N ILE A 76 -13.86 -2.86 5.60
CA ILE A 76 -12.92 -1.77 5.83
C ILE A 76 -12.83 -1.52 7.34
N ALA A 77 -11.68 -1.80 7.93
CA ALA A 77 -11.42 -1.59 9.36
C ALA A 77 -11.06 -0.13 9.66
N SER A 78 -10.34 0.54 8.75
CA SER A 78 -9.99 1.96 8.85
C SER A 78 -9.83 2.56 7.45
N ARG A 79 -10.09 3.87 7.34
CA ARG A 79 -9.88 4.65 6.11
C ARG A 79 -8.78 5.70 6.24
N GLU A 80 -8.19 5.83 7.44
CA GLU A 80 -7.29 6.93 7.77
C GLU A 80 -5.96 6.46 8.38
N ILE A 81 -5.62 5.19 8.18
CA ILE A 81 -4.36 4.66 8.68
C ILE A 81 -3.20 5.26 7.88
N GLU A 82 -2.17 5.70 8.57
CA GLU A 82 -0.93 6.12 7.92
C GLU A 82 -0.02 4.91 7.71
N LYS A 83 0.66 4.89 6.58
CA LYS A 83 1.51 3.78 6.15
C LYS A 83 2.88 4.24 5.63
N VAL A 84 3.08 5.56 5.51
CA VAL A 84 4.33 6.20 5.14
C VAL A 84 4.75 7.12 6.27
N PHE A 85 5.98 6.95 6.72
CA PHE A 85 6.57 7.65 7.87
C PHE A 85 7.96 8.15 7.55
N PRO A 86 8.41 9.28 8.12
CA PRO A 86 9.82 9.59 8.14
C PRO A 86 10.57 8.50 8.93
N ALA A 87 11.68 8.00 8.41
CA ALA A 87 12.59 7.17 9.18
C ALA A 87 13.58 8.06 9.94
N ASP A 88 14.13 9.05 9.25
CA ASP A 88 14.89 10.18 9.77
C ASP A 88 14.76 11.40 8.82
N GLU A 89 15.63 12.39 8.95
CA GLU A 89 15.61 13.61 8.13
C GLU A 89 15.71 13.33 6.63
N TYR A 90 16.48 12.33 6.21
CA TYR A 90 16.77 12.03 4.80
C TYR A 90 16.23 10.69 4.33
N SER A 91 15.28 10.10 5.05
CA SER A 91 14.69 8.83 4.63
C SER A 91 13.26 8.63 5.09
N ALA A 92 12.55 7.78 4.33
CA ALA A 92 11.16 7.41 4.55
C ALA A 92 11.02 5.89 4.59
N VAL A 93 10.06 5.39 5.35
CA VAL A 93 9.67 3.99 5.40
C VAL A 93 8.16 3.86 5.17
N GLY A 94 7.79 3.05 4.18
CA GLY A 94 6.42 2.62 3.94
C GLY A 94 6.23 1.21 4.44
N ILE A 95 5.08 0.90 5.01
CA ILE A 95 4.83 -0.40 5.66
C ILE A 95 3.63 -1.12 5.06
N ALA A 96 3.80 -2.40 4.73
CA ALA A 96 2.75 -3.31 4.33
C ALA A 96 2.73 -4.54 5.25
N GLY A 97 1.55 -5.14 5.48
CA GLY A 97 1.36 -6.31 6.32
C GLY A 97 0.60 -6.00 7.61
N SER A 98 0.94 -6.68 8.71
CA SER A 98 0.26 -6.55 10.00
C SER A 98 0.44 -5.15 10.61
N ALA A 99 -0.61 -4.33 10.59
CA ALA A 99 -0.53 -2.90 10.89
C ALA A 99 0.07 -2.58 12.28
N GLY A 100 -0.34 -3.28 13.32
CA GLY A 100 0.17 -3.03 14.68
C GLY A 100 1.66 -3.30 14.82
N LEU A 101 2.13 -4.46 14.32
CA LEU A 101 3.54 -4.83 14.34
C LEU A 101 4.38 -3.92 13.45
N ALA A 102 3.81 -3.50 12.31
CA ALA A 102 4.46 -2.60 11.38
C ALA A 102 4.71 -1.21 12.01
N LEU A 103 3.74 -0.64 12.71
CA LEU A 103 3.91 0.63 13.44
C LEU A 103 4.97 0.53 14.54
N GLU A 104 5.01 -0.59 15.24
CA GLU A 104 6.01 -0.84 16.28
C GLU A 104 7.41 -0.95 15.68
N LEU A 105 7.55 -1.65 14.55
CA LEU A 105 8.81 -1.74 13.80
C LEU A 105 9.30 -0.37 13.35
N VAL A 106 8.40 0.49 12.82
CA VAL A 106 8.75 1.85 12.41
C VAL A 106 9.27 2.67 13.59
N ARG A 107 8.56 2.68 14.71
CA ARG A 107 8.98 3.42 15.91
C ARG A 107 10.33 2.95 16.44
N LEU A 108 10.53 1.65 16.48
CA LEU A 108 11.81 1.07 16.91
C LEU A 108 12.94 1.44 15.93
N TYR A 109 12.64 1.46 14.62
CA TYR A 109 13.61 1.86 13.60
C TYR A 109 13.98 3.34 13.71
N GLN A 110 13.01 4.22 13.92
CA GLN A 110 13.27 5.65 14.19
C GLN A 110 14.19 5.85 15.41
N LEU A 111 13.89 5.16 16.51
CA LEU A 111 14.72 5.21 17.71
C LEU A 111 16.13 4.65 17.49
N GLU A 112 16.26 3.62 16.67
CA GLU A 112 17.54 3.01 16.29
C GLU A 112 18.43 4.01 15.54
N LEU A 113 17.86 4.73 14.57
CA LEU A 113 18.59 5.73 13.78
C LEU A 113 18.96 6.95 14.65
N GLU A 114 18.03 7.44 15.45
CA GLU A 114 18.27 8.56 16.38
C GLU A 114 19.33 8.21 17.42
N HIS A 115 19.29 7.00 17.97
CA HIS A 115 20.28 6.53 18.94
C HIS A 115 21.67 6.46 18.32
N TYR A 116 21.77 5.89 17.11
CA TYR A 116 23.03 5.83 16.38
C TYR A 116 23.64 7.23 16.18
N GLU A 117 22.84 8.18 15.70
CA GLU A 117 23.27 9.56 15.49
C GLU A 117 23.78 10.23 16.78
N LYS A 118 23.08 10.02 17.90
CA LYS A 118 23.49 10.57 19.20
C LYS A 118 24.78 9.97 19.73
N ILE A 119 25.03 8.69 19.45
CA ILE A 119 26.25 8.01 19.94
C ILE A 119 27.46 8.34 19.05
N GLU A 120 27.27 8.28 17.71
CA GLU A 120 28.35 8.44 16.74
C GLU A 120 28.57 9.89 16.30
N GLY A 121 27.62 10.80 16.60
CA GLY A 121 27.69 12.22 16.22
C GLY A 121 27.53 12.47 14.72
N SER A 122 27.09 11.45 13.96
CA SER A 122 26.85 11.52 12.52
C SER A 122 25.70 10.60 12.10
N LEU A 123 25.03 10.96 11.00
CA LEU A 123 24.00 10.13 10.44
C LEU A 123 24.57 8.80 9.91
N LEU A 124 23.82 7.74 10.07
CA LEU A 124 24.12 6.47 9.40
C LEU A 124 23.96 6.64 7.87
N SER A 125 24.89 6.09 7.08
CA SER A 125 24.77 6.12 5.63
C SER A 125 23.46 5.46 5.17
N LEU A 126 22.95 5.82 3.98
CA LEU A 126 21.68 5.27 3.48
C LEU A 126 21.75 3.74 3.36
N ASP A 127 22.87 3.17 2.90
CA ASP A 127 23.09 1.72 2.90
C ASP A 127 23.09 1.12 4.31
N GLY A 128 23.68 1.83 5.28
CA GLY A 128 23.67 1.44 6.68
C GLY A 128 22.26 1.38 7.25
N LYS A 129 21.43 2.40 6.99
CA LYS A 129 20.03 2.46 7.37
C LYS A 129 19.25 1.29 6.75
N ALA A 130 19.41 1.05 5.45
CA ALA A 130 18.76 -0.05 4.75
C ALA A 130 19.19 -1.43 5.30
N ASN A 131 20.45 -1.64 5.63
CA ASN A 131 20.95 -2.86 6.28
C ASN A 131 20.40 -3.02 7.70
N ARG A 132 20.25 -1.93 8.44
CA ARG A 132 19.69 -1.97 9.78
C ARG A 132 18.24 -2.45 9.77
N LEU A 133 17.44 -1.90 8.87
CA LEU A 133 16.05 -2.34 8.66
C LEU A 133 15.99 -3.82 8.27
N SER A 134 16.85 -4.31 7.38
CA SER A 134 16.99 -5.72 7.03
C SER A 134 17.21 -6.61 8.25
N THR A 135 18.12 -6.21 9.15
CA THR A 135 18.39 -6.95 10.39
C THR A 135 17.16 -6.99 11.31
N MET A 136 16.42 -5.89 11.42
CA MET A 136 15.20 -5.82 12.23
C MET A 136 14.08 -6.70 11.67
N ILE A 137 13.90 -6.75 10.34
CA ILE A 137 12.94 -7.66 9.69
C ILE A 137 13.32 -9.12 9.99
N ARG A 138 14.58 -9.47 9.81
CA ARG A 138 15.09 -10.82 10.07
C ARG A 138 14.87 -11.26 11.51
N SER A 139 15.04 -10.36 12.48
CA SER A 139 14.80 -10.67 13.89
C SER A 139 13.33 -10.98 14.19
N ASN A 140 12.39 -10.52 13.36
CA ASN A 140 10.95 -10.76 13.48
C ASN A 140 10.45 -11.95 12.66
N LEU A 141 11.34 -12.79 12.08
CA LEU A 141 10.97 -13.93 11.24
C LEU A 141 10.02 -14.92 11.96
N GLY A 142 10.22 -15.12 13.27
CA GLY A 142 9.34 -15.98 14.07
C GLY A 142 7.88 -15.51 14.09
N LEU A 143 7.63 -14.19 14.10
CA LEU A 143 6.29 -13.62 14.02
C LEU A 143 5.75 -13.69 12.59
N ALA A 144 6.59 -13.47 11.59
CA ALA A 144 6.21 -13.60 10.18
C ALA A 144 5.74 -15.03 9.85
N MET A 145 6.38 -16.06 10.39
CA MET A 145 5.97 -17.47 10.24
C MET A 145 4.61 -17.78 10.89
N GLN A 146 4.14 -16.94 11.79
CA GLN A 146 2.81 -17.00 12.40
C GLN A 146 1.76 -16.12 11.69
N GLY A 147 2.07 -15.64 10.47
CA GLY A 147 1.17 -14.80 9.68
C GLY A 147 1.24 -13.30 10.03
N LEU A 148 2.11 -12.89 10.95
CA LEU A 148 2.30 -11.50 11.34
C LEU A 148 3.49 -10.88 10.59
N ALA A 149 3.50 -11.03 9.28
CA ALA A 149 4.56 -10.48 8.43
C ALA A 149 4.44 -8.96 8.27
N VAL A 150 5.58 -8.30 8.20
CA VAL A 150 5.74 -6.90 7.79
C VAL A 150 6.72 -6.85 6.63
N VAL A 151 6.30 -6.22 5.55
CA VAL A 151 7.13 -6.01 4.35
C VAL A 151 7.24 -4.51 4.12
N PRO A 152 8.32 -3.88 4.57
CA PRO A 152 8.51 -2.44 4.35
C PRO A 152 9.05 -2.16 2.95
N LEU A 153 8.85 -0.91 2.52
CA LEU A 153 9.56 -0.25 1.45
C LEU A 153 10.36 0.90 2.07
N PHE A 154 11.64 0.98 1.82
CA PHE A 154 12.50 2.02 2.34
C PHE A 154 13.03 2.88 1.20
N ALA A 155 12.99 4.18 1.35
CA ALA A 155 13.54 5.11 0.37
C ALA A 155 14.21 6.29 1.08
N GLY A 156 15.22 6.86 0.47
CA GLY A 156 15.89 8.01 1.04
C GLY A 156 16.78 8.70 0.04
N TYR A 157 17.24 9.88 0.45
CA TYR A 157 18.23 10.65 -0.28
C TYR A 157 19.62 10.25 0.20
N ASP A 158 20.44 9.78 -0.70
CA ASP A 158 21.83 9.40 -0.44
C ASP A 158 22.71 10.67 -0.51
N LEU A 159 23.11 11.17 0.65
CA LEU A 159 23.92 12.38 0.77
C LEU A 159 25.27 12.26 0.05
N ASP A 160 25.85 11.06 -0.03
CA ASP A 160 27.14 10.83 -0.69
C ASP A 160 27.00 10.80 -2.21
N ARG A 161 25.86 10.26 -2.73
CA ARG A 161 25.59 10.14 -4.16
C ARG A 161 24.80 11.32 -4.73
N GLY A 162 24.16 12.13 -3.87
CA GLY A 162 23.29 13.23 -4.28
C GLY A 162 22.05 12.76 -5.05
N ALA A 163 21.46 11.61 -4.68
CA ALA A 163 20.37 10.99 -5.42
C ALA A 163 19.40 10.23 -4.50
N GLY A 164 18.14 10.15 -4.92
CA GLY A 164 17.14 9.29 -4.29
C GLY A 164 17.38 7.82 -4.61
N ARG A 165 17.22 6.94 -3.61
CA ARG A 165 17.37 5.48 -3.74
C ARG A 165 16.22 4.77 -3.06
N ILE A 166 15.86 3.58 -3.57
CA ILE A 166 14.74 2.76 -3.10
C ILE A 166 15.27 1.37 -2.74
N PHE A 167 14.80 0.81 -1.62
CA PHE A 167 15.12 -0.55 -1.19
C PHE A 167 13.85 -1.30 -0.83
N SER A 168 13.67 -2.47 -1.43
CA SER A 168 12.63 -3.42 -1.09
C SER A 168 13.19 -4.55 -0.21
N TYR A 169 12.30 -5.24 0.48
CA TYR A 169 12.65 -6.32 1.38
C TYR A 169 11.73 -7.51 1.20
N ASP A 170 12.24 -8.71 1.43
CA ASP A 170 11.43 -9.88 1.65
C ASP A 170 11.23 -10.16 3.16
N VAL A 171 10.36 -11.10 3.49
CA VAL A 171 10.02 -11.45 4.88
C VAL A 171 11.19 -12.07 5.66
N THR A 172 12.24 -12.50 4.99
CA THR A 172 13.46 -13.06 5.61
C THR A 172 14.53 -12.01 5.88
N GLY A 173 14.26 -10.74 5.51
CA GLY A 173 15.19 -9.63 5.63
C GLY A 173 16.17 -9.53 4.45
N GLY A 174 15.90 -10.19 3.33
CA GLY A 174 16.60 -9.93 2.07
C GLY A 174 16.36 -8.48 1.65
N ARG A 175 17.44 -7.74 1.32
CA ARG A 175 17.40 -6.34 0.89
C ARG A 175 17.76 -6.25 -0.59
N TYR A 176 16.94 -5.56 -1.36
CA TYR A 176 17.11 -5.36 -2.79
C TYR A 176 17.06 -3.87 -3.11
N GLU A 177 18.06 -3.35 -3.82
CA GLU A 177 18.01 -1.99 -4.34
C GLU A 177 17.18 -1.98 -5.62
N GLU A 178 16.15 -1.16 -5.63
CA GLU A 178 15.27 -0.97 -6.77
C GLU A 178 15.69 0.31 -7.51
N HIS A 179 15.66 0.23 -8.82
CA HIS A 179 15.96 1.41 -9.64
C HIS A 179 14.71 2.29 -9.72
N ASP A 180 14.52 3.06 -10.61
CA ASP A 180 13.43 3.97 -10.99
C ASP A 180 12.18 4.04 -10.06
N HIS A 181 11.56 2.90 -9.75
CA HIS A 181 10.33 2.83 -8.95
C HIS A 181 10.09 1.43 -8.39
N HIS A 182 9.34 1.35 -7.30
CA HIS A 182 8.87 0.08 -6.75
C HIS A 182 7.54 0.23 -6.01
N SER A 183 6.88 -0.90 -5.72
CA SER A 183 5.64 -0.95 -4.95
C SER A 183 5.55 -2.23 -4.14
N VAL A 184 5.01 -2.15 -2.93
CA VAL A 184 4.75 -3.29 -2.03
C VAL A 184 3.30 -3.25 -1.53
N GLY A 185 2.80 -4.39 -1.11
CA GLY A 185 1.44 -4.56 -0.59
C GLY A 185 0.48 -5.21 -1.59
N SER A 186 -0.81 -5.31 -1.22
CA SER A 186 -1.82 -6.05 -1.99
C SER A 186 -2.05 -5.50 -3.41
N GLY A 187 -2.15 -4.19 -3.57
CA GLY A 187 -2.31 -3.53 -4.86
C GLY A 187 -1.01 -3.30 -5.64
N SER A 188 0.12 -3.79 -5.13
CA SER A 188 1.44 -3.52 -5.72
C SER A 188 1.60 -3.98 -7.18
N VAL A 189 0.90 -5.03 -7.59
CA VAL A 189 0.93 -5.53 -8.97
C VAL A 189 0.34 -4.50 -9.92
N PHE A 190 -0.79 -3.90 -9.55
CA PHE A 190 -1.47 -2.87 -10.34
C PHE A 190 -0.66 -1.58 -10.33
N ALA A 191 -0.22 -1.12 -9.15
CA ALA A 191 0.63 0.06 -9.02
C ALA A 191 1.91 -0.04 -9.88
N ARG A 192 2.62 -1.18 -9.87
CA ARG A 192 3.81 -1.40 -10.72
C ARG A 192 3.46 -1.39 -12.20
N GLY A 193 2.28 -1.88 -12.57
CA GLY A 193 1.78 -1.82 -13.93
C GLY A 193 1.59 -0.37 -14.43
N ALA A 194 1.06 0.50 -13.58
CA ALA A 194 0.92 1.94 -13.82
C ALA A 194 2.29 2.63 -13.84
N LEU A 195 3.12 2.45 -12.82
CA LEU A 195 4.46 3.03 -12.70
C LEU A 195 5.32 2.76 -13.93
N LYS A 196 5.30 1.53 -14.44
CA LYS A 196 6.03 1.14 -15.66
C LYS A 196 5.63 1.96 -16.90
N LYS A 197 4.40 2.48 -16.94
CA LYS A 197 3.89 3.29 -18.06
C LYS A 197 4.09 4.77 -17.85
N LEU A 198 4.01 5.22 -16.60
CA LEU A 198 3.97 6.64 -16.23
C LEU A 198 5.36 7.21 -15.96
N TRP A 199 6.22 6.43 -15.34
CA TRP A 199 7.57 6.88 -15.02
C TRP A 199 8.41 7.17 -16.28
N ARG A 200 9.19 8.23 -16.22
CA ARG A 200 10.13 8.67 -17.26
C ARG A 200 11.42 9.18 -16.62
N PRO A 201 12.58 8.99 -17.23
CA PRO A 201 13.80 9.67 -16.80
C PRO A 201 13.63 11.19 -16.84
N GLY A 202 14.20 11.90 -15.88
CA GLY A 202 14.15 13.36 -15.81
C GLY A 202 12.84 13.91 -15.25
N LEU A 203 12.04 13.10 -14.54
CA LEU A 203 10.94 13.63 -13.73
C LEU A 203 11.47 14.60 -12.68
N ASP A 204 10.76 15.71 -12.47
CA ASP A 204 10.91 16.56 -11.30
C ASP A 204 10.06 16.02 -10.12
N ALA A 205 10.15 16.69 -8.98
CA ALA A 205 9.41 16.30 -7.78
C ALA A 205 7.90 16.26 -8.00
N ALA A 206 7.33 17.28 -8.66
CA ALA A 206 5.89 17.39 -8.93
C ALA A 206 5.42 16.24 -9.86
N GLY A 207 6.17 15.98 -10.93
CA GLY A 207 5.90 14.86 -11.83
C GLY A 207 5.98 13.50 -11.14
N ALA A 208 6.94 13.30 -10.23
CA ALA A 208 7.06 12.07 -9.47
C ALA A 208 5.91 11.89 -8.46
N VAL A 209 5.45 12.98 -7.82
CA VAL A 209 4.26 12.99 -6.97
C VAL A 209 3.02 12.61 -7.77
N HIS A 210 2.83 13.21 -8.97
CA HIS A 210 1.73 12.86 -9.87
C HIS A 210 1.73 11.36 -10.21
N VAL A 211 2.86 10.85 -10.68
CA VAL A 211 3.03 9.42 -11.02
C VAL A 211 2.72 8.50 -9.85
N ALA A 212 3.17 8.86 -8.65
CA ALA A 212 2.91 8.06 -7.45
C ALA A 212 1.42 8.04 -7.06
N VAL A 213 0.74 9.20 -7.12
CA VAL A 213 -0.69 9.30 -6.80
C VAL A 213 -1.54 8.58 -7.85
N GLU A 214 -1.22 8.74 -9.14
CA GLU A 214 -1.91 8.04 -10.23
C GLU A 214 -1.74 6.52 -10.14
N ALA A 215 -0.55 6.03 -9.77
CA ALA A 215 -0.32 4.61 -9.56
C ALA A 215 -1.13 4.03 -8.39
N LEU A 216 -1.32 4.82 -7.30
CA LEU A 216 -2.20 4.42 -6.20
C LEU A 216 -3.68 4.45 -6.61
N TYR A 217 -4.08 5.40 -7.46
CA TYR A 217 -5.42 5.46 -8.02
C TYR A 217 -5.73 4.20 -8.85
N ASP A 218 -4.82 3.80 -9.76
CA ASP A 218 -4.96 2.58 -10.55
C ASP A 218 -4.98 1.32 -9.66
N ALA A 219 -4.16 1.29 -8.61
CA ALA A 219 -4.19 0.18 -7.66
C ALA A 219 -5.51 0.10 -6.89
N ALA A 220 -6.13 1.23 -6.55
CA ALA A 220 -7.40 1.25 -5.83
C ALA A 220 -8.61 0.87 -6.70
N ASP A 221 -8.49 0.95 -8.02
CA ASP A 221 -9.54 0.54 -8.97
C ASP A 221 -9.68 -0.99 -9.00
N ASP A 222 -8.55 -1.71 -8.88
CA ASP A 222 -8.48 -3.17 -9.01
C ASP A 222 -8.28 -3.92 -7.69
N ASP A 223 -7.72 -3.29 -6.64
CA ASP A 223 -7.52 -3.90 -5.32
C ASP A 223 -8.47 -3.33 -4.26
N SER A 224 -9.44 -4.13 -3.83
CA SER A 224 -10.40 -3.73 -2.79
C SER A 224 -9.78 -3.35 -1.45
N ALA A 225 -8.56 -3.81 -1.17
CA ALA A 225 -7.82 -3.52 0.06
C ALA A 225 -7.00 -2.22 -0.04
N THR A 226 -6.88 -1.63 -1.22
CA THR A 226 -6.25 -0.32 -1.45
C THR A 226 -7.31 0.78 -1.46
N GLY A 227 -7.08 1.86 -0.71
CA GLY A 227 -7.96 3.03 -0.67
C GLY A 227 -7.57 4.06 -1.72
N GLY A 228 -8.51 4.37 -2.62
CA GLY A 228 -8.39 5.51 -3.52
C GLY A 228 -8.65 6.86 -2.81
N PRO A 229 -8.42 7.99 -3.50
CA PRO A 229 -8.80 9.30 -3.03
C PRO A 229 -10.30 9.36 -2.72
N ASP A 230 -10.66 9.90 -1.55
CA ASP A 230 -12.07 10.09 -1.13
C ASP A 230 -12.35 11.59 -0.95
N PRO A 231 -12.85 12.28 -1.98
CA PRO A 231 -13.13 13.72 -1.90
C PRO A 231 -14.27 14.04 -0.94
N VAL A 232 -15.20 13.09 -0.70
CA VAL A 232 -16.33 13.31 0.21
C VAL A 232 -15.86 13.37 1.66
N ARG A 233 -14.90 12.50 2.03
CA ARG A 233 -14.32 12.46 3.38
C ARG A 233 -13.03 13.27 3.49
N ARG A 234 -12.54 13.83 2.36
CA ARG A 234 -11.26 14.54 2.28
C ARG A 234 -10.08 13.67 2.73
N ILE A 235 -10.07 12.42 2.27
CA ILE A 235 -9.01 11.45 2.57
C ILE A 235 -8.16 11.30 1.29
N TRP A 236 -6.88 11.68 1.42
CA TRP A 236 -5.88 11.61 0.36
C TRP A 236 -4.78 10.63 0.75
N PRO A 237 -4.03 10.06 -0.18
CA PRO A 237 -2.87 9.25 0.15
C PRO A 237 -1.87 10.06 0.99
N VAL A 238 -1.08 9.40 1.82
CA VAL A 238 0.10 10.04 2.42
C VAL A 238 1.19 10.04 1.38
N VAL A 239 1.69 11.22 1.04
CA VAL A 239 2.79 11.40 0.06
C VAL A 239 3.90 12.23 0.69
N ALA A 240 5.13 11.79 0.51
CA ALA A 240 6.31 12.50 0.97
C ALA A 240 7.40 12.51 -0.11
N THR A 241 8.10 13.63 -0.22
CA THR A 241 9.34 13.77 -0.98
C THR A 241 10.52 13.69 -0.02
N VAL A 242 11.63 13.14 -0.50
CA VAL A 242 12.90 13.12 0.23
C VAL A 242 14.02 13.51 -0.73
N ASP A 243 14.66 14.61 -0.44
CA ASP A 243 15.74 15.17 -1.26
C ASP A 243 16.82 15.83 -0.39
N ALA A 244 17.64 16.69 -0.97
CA ALA A 244 18.70 17.42 -0.23
C ALA A 244 18.15 18.34 0.86
N ALA A 245 16.89 18.75 0.80
CA ALA A 245 16.20 19.55 1.82
C ALA A 245 15.56 18.68 2.91
N GLY A 246 15.69 17.36 2.82
CA GLY A 246 15.15 16.38 3.76
C GLY A 246 13.77 15.85 3.41
N TYR A 247 13.16 15.18 4.38
CA TYR A 247 11.80 14.63 4.27
C TYR A 247 10.75 15.75 4.33
N GLN A 248 9.89 15.81 3.35
CA GLN A 248 8.78 16.77 3.29
C GLN A 248 7.47 16.05 2.94
N ARG A 249 6.43 16.28 3.74
CA ARG A 249 5.09 15.75 3.46
C ARG A 249 4.35 16.71 2.51
N VAL A 250 3.78 16.17 1.45
CA VAL A 250 2.93 16.91 0.51
C VAL A 250 1.61 17.25 1.20
N GLY A 251 1.14 18.50 1.02
CA GLY A 251 -0.05 19.02 1.69
C GLY A 251 -1.35 18.44 1.12
N ASP A 252 -2.38 18.31 1.96
CA ASP A 252 -3.68 17.75 1.57
C ASP A 252 -4.37 18.59 0.48
N ASP A 253 -4.20 19.90 0.45
CA ASP A 253 -4.81 20.77 -0.58
C ASP A 253 -4.17 20.53 -1.96
N GLU A 254 -2.87 20.31 -2.02
CA GLU A 254 -2.15 19.94 -3.25
C GLU A 254 -2.58 18.54 -3.72
N LEU A 255 -2.69 17.58 -2.83
CA LEU A 255 -3.16 16.23 -3.15
C LEU A 255 -4.62 16.21 -3.59
N ALA A 256 -5.46 17.08 -3.05
CA ALA A 256 -6.84 17.25 -3.46
C ALA A 256 -6.96 17.78 -4.90
N ALA A 257 -6.15 18.78 -5.24
CA ALA A 257 -6.09 19.33 -6.60
C ALA A 257 -5.63 18.27 -7.59
N LEU A 258 -4.51 17.58 -7.28
CA LEU A 258 -3.94 16.54 -8.11
C LEU A 258 -4.90 15.36 -8.33
N ALA A 259 -5.59 14.89 -7.27
CA ALA A 259 -6.59 13.84 -7.40
C ALA A 259 -7.76 14.27 -8.29
N GLY A 260 -8.16 15.54 -8.21
CA GLY A 260 -9.17 16.12 -9.09
C GLY A 260 -8.75 16.11 -10.55
N GLU A 261 -7.51 16.46 -10.86
CA GLU A 261 -6.93 16.43 -12.21
C GLU A 261 -6.93 15.00 -12.77
N ILE A 262 -6.43 14.01 -12.01
CA ILE A 262 -6.41 12.61 -12.42
C ILE A 262 -7.83 12.09 -12.73
N VAL A 263 -8.81 12.40 -11.89
CA VAL A 263 -10.21 12.00 -12.11
C VAL A 263 -10.76 12.65 -13.37
N ALA A 264 -10.50 13.94 -13.60
CA ALA A 264 -10.96 14.66 -14.79
C ALA A 264 -10.36 14.08 -16.08
N GLU A 265 -9.07 13.77 -16.10
CA GLU A 265 -8.38 13.15 -17.23
C GLU A 265 -8.95 11.75 -17.55
N ARG A 266 -9.15 10.93 -16.51
CA ARG A 266 -9.76 9.58 -16.67
C ARG A 266 -11.19 9.66 -17.16
N THR A 267 -11.99 10.61 -16.69
CA THR A 267 -13.35 10.84 -17.14
C THR A 267 -13.37 11.23 -18.62
N ALA A 268 -12.54 12.19 -19.03
CA ALA A 268 -12.43 12.60 -20.42
C ALA A 268 -12.00 11.46 -21.36
N ALA A 269 -11.03 10.62 -20.90
CA ALA A 269 -10.59 9.45 -21.65
C ALA A 269 -11.70 8.41 -21.82
N ASN A 270 -12.53 8.17 -20.80
CA ASN A 270 -13.66 7.26 -20.87
C ASN A 270 -14.78 7.78 -21.79
N ASP A 271 -15.07 9.08 -21.75
CA ASP A 271 -16.06 9.70 -22.64
C ASP A 271 -15.62 9.63 -24.12
N ALA A 272 -14.32 9.85 -24.38
CA ALA A 272 -13.75 9.69 -25.71
C ALA A 272 -13.89 8.24 -26.22
N ARG A 273 -13.61 7.23 -25.36
CA ARG A 273 -13.79 5.83 -25.70
C ARG A 273 -15.28 5.46 -25.95
N ALA A 274 -16.19 6.00 -25.13
CA ALA A 274 -17.63 5.79 -25.27
C ALA A 274 -18.17 6.38 -26.60
N SER A 275 -17.65 7.53 -27.02
CA SER A 275 -18.01 8.17 -28.30
C SER A 275 -17.58 7.34 -29.53
N VAL A 276 -16.40 6.69 -29.45
CA VAL A 276 -15.91 5.78 -30.50
C VAL A 276 -16.70 4.47 -30.57
N ARG A 277 -17.23 3.99 -29.42
CA ARG A 277 -18.04 2.75 -29.34
C ARG A 277 -19.48 2.93 -29.83
N ARG A 278 -19.95 4.17 -30.11
CA ARG A 278 -21.24 4.48 -30.70
C ARG A 278 -21.09 4.97 -32.15
N PRO A 279 -20.71 4.14 -33.13
CA PRO A 279 -20.80 4.50 -34.53
C PRO A 279 -22.25 4.32 -34.95
N GLY A 280 -22.98 5.43 -35.12
CA GLY A 280 -24.20 5.47 -35.93
C GLY A 280 -25.54 5.28 -35.22
N ALA A 281 -25.86 6.16 -34.26
CA ALA A 281 -27.25 6.48 -33.97
C ALA A 281 -27.59 7.87 -34.51
N ALA A 282 -27.21 8.11 -35.77
CA ALA A 282 -27.68 9.30 -36.52
C ALA A 282 -28.01 8.89 -37.96
N ARG A 283 -29.27 9.03 -38.29
CA ARG A 283 -29.89 8.92 -39.62
C ARG A 283 -30.53 7.61 -40.00
N THR A 284 -31.74 7.38 -39.52
CA THR A 284 -32.85 6.93 -40.37
C THR A 284 -34.14 7.60 -39.88
N SER A 285 -34.29 8.91 -40.17
CA SER A 285 -35.60 9.48 -40.44
C SER A 285 -35.71 9.56 -41.95
N ALA A 286 -36.06 8.47 -42.57
CA ALA A 286 -36.59 8.42 -43.92
C ALA A 286 -37.87 7.61 -43.87
N THR A 287 -38.96 8.32 -43.93
CA THR A 287 -40.29 7.94 -44.39
C THR A 287 -40.27 6.72 -45.27
N ASN A 288 -40.94 5.65 -44.84
CA ASN A 288 -41.67 4.79 -45.75
C ASN A 288 -42.99 4.40 -45.10
N ALA A 289 -44.02 5.08 -45.55
CA ALA A 289 -45.41 4.64 -45.49
C ALA A 289 -45.51 3.46 -46.44
N SER A 290 -45.72 2.27 -45.90
CA SER A 290 -46.37 1.15 -46.61
C SER A 290 -47.23 0.42 -45.59
N ASP A 291 -48.51 0.63 -45.82
CA ASP A 291 -49.64 0.01 -45.23
C ASP A 291 -49.57 -1.49 -45.50
N GLU A 292 -49.39 -2.32 -44.49
CA GLU A 292 -49.69 -3.75 -44.51
C GLU A 292 -50.42 -4.13 -43.23
N PRO A 293 -51.51 -4.91 -43.31
CA PRO A 293 -52.39 -5.16 -42.18
C PRO A 293 -51.78 -6.19 -41.22
N ARG A 294 -51.87 -5.87 -39.94
CA ARG A 294 -51.48 -6.69 -38.81
C ARG A 294 -52.25 -8.00 -38.77
N PRO A 295 -51.60 -9.16 -38.61
CA PRO A 295 -52.31 -10.40 -38.30
C PRO A 295 -52.90 -10.37 -36.88
N ALA A 296 -54.08 -11.01 -36.73
CA ALA A 296 -54.87 -11.08 -35.52
C ALA A 296 -54.11 -11.79 -34.35
N PRO A 297 -54.44 -11.49 -33.10
CA PRO A 297 -53.77 -12.12 -31.94
C PRO A 297 -54.20 -13.59 -31.82
N HIS A 298 -53.18 -14.42 -31.52
CA HIS A 298 -53.33 -15.87 -31.25
C HIS A 298 -54.08 -16.07 -29.93
N ASP A 299 -55.15 -16.87 -29.97
CA ASP A 299 -55.97 -17.31 -28.85
C ASP A 299 -55.28 -18.50 -28.15
N PRO A 300 -54.88 -18.41 -26.86
CA PRO A 300 -54.18 -19.49 -26.17
C PRO A 300 -55.07 -20.64 -25.67
N ASP A 301 -56.40 -20.62 -25.90
CA ASP A 301 -57.29 -21.63 -25.35
C ASP A 301 -57.67 -22.77 -26.33
N ALA A 302 -57.13 -22.83 -27.55
CA ALA A 302 -57.43 -23.84 -28.53
C ALA A 302 -56.61 -25.15 -28.45
N ASP A 303 -55.61 -25.23 -27.58
CA ASP A 303 -54.69 -26.39 -27.54
C ASP A 303 -54.80 -27.27 -26.29
N ARG A 304 -55.98 -27.22 -25.60
CA ARG A 304 -56.25 -28.06 -24.40
C ARG A 304 -57.16 -29.30 -24.68
N ALA A 305 -57.38 -29.63 -25.93
CA ALA A 305 -58.27 -30.73 -26.26
C ALA A 305 -57.63 -31.72 -27.25
N ARG A 306 -56.52 -32.36 -27.00
CA ARG A 306 -56.11 -33.62 -27.62
C ARG A 306 -54.95 -34.25 -26.83
N GLY A 307 -55.29 -35.40 -26.23
CA GLY A 307 -54.30 -36.46 -26.02
C GLY A 307 -54.00 -36.84 -24.60
N THR A 308 -54.94 -37.40 -23.91
CA THR A 308 -54.69 -38.54 -23.01
C THR A 308 -54.44 -39.78 -23.88
N ASP A 309 -53.27 -40.42 -23.74
CA ASP A 309 -53.20 -41.89 -23.55
C ASP A 309 -51.75 -42.41 -23.67
N ARG A 310 -51.46 -43.37 -22.79
CA ARG A 310 -50.42 -44.40 -22.71
C ARG A 310 -49.17 -43.99 -21.87
N ALA A 311 -49.11 -44.50 -20.62
CA ALA A 311 -48.99 -45.89 -20.15
C ALA A 311 -47.52 -46.39 -20.16
N ASP A 312 -47.02 -46.57 -18.94
CA ASP A 312 -46.20 -47.63 -18.37
C ASP A 312 -44.97 -48.18 -19.14
N ALA A 313 -43.86 -48.15 -18.49
CA ALA A 313 -43.13 -49.34 -18.03
C ALA A 313 -41.67 -49.03 -17.65
N GLU A 314 -41.38 -49.30 -16.38
CA GLU A 314 -40.30 -50.16 -15.86
C GLU A 314 -38.83 -49.78 -16.15
N GLY A 315 -38.09 -49.69 -15.05
CA GLY A 315 -36.84 -50.38 -14.94
C GLY A 315 -35.73 -49.64 -14.15
N ASP A 316 -35.70 -49.78 -12.83
CA ASP A 316 -34.49 -49.79 -11.99
C ASP A 316 -33.75 -51.13 -12.21
N PRO A 317 -32.52 -51.42 -11.83
CA PRO A 317 -31.53 -50.72 -11.02
C PRO A 317 -30.07 -50.92 -11.51
N ALA A 318 -29.17 -50.14 -11.01
CA ALA A 318 -27.92 -50.57 -10.33
C ALA A 318 -27.06 -49.35 -9.95
#